data_bbf4ca4b78c26f5321386582e338f64f
#
_entry.id   bbf4ca4b78c26f5321386582e338f64f
#
_cell.length_a   1.000
_cell.length_b   1.000
_cell.length_c   1.000
_cell.angle_alpha   90.00
_cell.angle_beta   90.00
_cell.angle_gamma   90.00
#
_symmetry.space_group_name_H-M   'P 1'
#
loop_
_entity.id
_entity.type
_entity.pdbx_description
1 polymer ?
#
loop_
_entity_poly.entity_id
_entity_poly.type
_entity_poly.pdbx_seq_one_letter_code
_entity_poly.pdbx_strand_id
1 'polypeptide(L)'
;RQRQMCIRDSAKGDRGDGIPNCLSADDTFVTEGKRQRPITTKKMELWKTDKNDWTQEMERNFQRNKAMVDLDETPESIRINIINQFREQVPPHGRLMEYFTEKRLKNLMEHIEEF
;
A
#
# COMPACT_ATOMS: atom_id res chain seq x y z
N ARG A 1 -0.85 -13.18 -10.11
CA ARG A 1 -0.24 -13.07 -8.76
C ARG A 1 -0.60 -11.75 -8.07
N GLN A 2 -0.44 -10.59 -8.72
CA GLN A 2 -0.71 -9.27 -8.14
C GLN A 2 -2.17 -9.10 -7.70
N ARG A 3 -3.15 -9.48 -8.53
CA ARG A 3 -4.59 -9.43 -8.19
C ARG A 3 -4.96 -10.26 -6.94
N GLN A 4 -4.33 -11.42 -6.74
CA GLN A 4 -4.61 -12.25 -5.56
C GLN A 4 -4.00 -11.64 -4.28
N MET A 5 -2.87 -10.93 -4.38
CA MET A 5 -2.32 -10.15 -3.28
C MET A 5 -3.25 -9.02 -2.89
N CYS A 6 -3.72 -8.21 -3.84
CA CYS A 6 -4.63 -7.10 -3.56
C CYS A 6 -5.94 -7.55 -2.89
N ILE A 7 -6.54 -8.67 -3.33
CA ILE A 7 -7.75 -9.22 -2.70
C ILE A 7 -7.48 -9.63 -1.24
N ARG A 8 -6.37 -10.30 -1.00
CA ARG A 8 -5.98 -10.72 0.35
C ARG A 8 -5.73 -9.51 1.27
N ASP A 9 -4.99 -8.53 0.77
CA ASP A 9 -4.60 -7.36 1.55
C ASP A 9 -5.80 -6.44 1.79
N SER A 10 -6.70 -6.30 0.82
CA SER A 10 -7.98 -5.58 1.01
C SER A 10 -8.87 -6.24 2.07
N ALA A 11 -8.91 -7.58 2.15
CA ALA A 11 -9.67 -8.26 3.19
C ALA A 11 -9.00 -8.17 4.56
N LYS A 12 -7.66 -8.32 4.61
CA LYS A 12 -6.88 -8.36 5.84
C LYS A 12 -6.64 -6.98 6.44
N GLY A 13 -6.63 -5.93 5.61
CA GLY A 13 -6.17 -4.60 5.97
C GLY A 13 -4.66 -4.54 6.21
N ASP A 14 -4.18 -3.38 6.56
CA ASP A 14 -2.79 -3.13 6.95
C ASP A 14 -2.72 -2.38 8.28
N ARG A 15 -2.24 -3.07 9.30
CA ARG A 15 -2.12 -2.49 10.64
C ARG A 15 -1.05 -1.40 10.71
N GLY A 16 0.00 -1.50 9.92
CA GLY A 16 1.07 -0.50 9.85
C GLY A 16 0.56 0.83 9.33
N ASP A 17 -0.33 0.78 8.34
CA ASP A 17 -0.96 1.94 7.72
C ASP A 17 -2.30 2.35 8.40
N GLY A 18 -2.66 1.70 9.49
CA GLY A 18 -3.89 2.00 10.22
C GLY A 18 -5.18 1.55 9.51
N ILE A 19 -5.08 0.62 8.56
CA ILE A 19 -6.20 0.11 7.77
C ILE A 19 -6.76 -1.17 8.44
N PRO A 20 -7.95 -1.12 9.09
CA PRO A 20 -8.52 -2.30 9.72
C PRO A 20 -9.06 -3.29 8.68
N ASN A 21 -9.10 -4.56 9.04
CA ASN A 21 -9.63 -5.60 8.16
C ASN A 21 -11.14 -5.43 7.89
N CYS A 22 -11.66 -6.16 6.91
CA CYS A 22 -13.07 -6.05 6.49
C CYS A 22 -14.10 -6.46 7.56
N LEU A 23 -13.69 -7.15 8.65
CA LEU A 23 -14.55 -7.49 9.79
C LEU A 23 -14.61 -6.40 10.87
N SER A 24 -13.81 -5.35 10.74
CA SER A 24 -13.55 -4.38 11.80
C SER A 24 -13.98 -2.98 11.39
N ALA A 25 -14.52 -2.24 12.35
CA ALA A 25 -14.97 -0.87 12.13
C ALA A 25 -13.83 0.09 11.77
N ASP A 26 -14.16 1.21 11.14
CA ASP A 26 -13.20 2.21 10.63
C ASP A 26 -12.30 2.77 11.74
N ASP A 27 -12.83 2.92 12.94
CA ASP A 27 -12.16 3.51 14.09
C ASP A 27 -11.39 2.50 14.96
N THR A 28 -11.20 1.27 14.47
CA THR A 28 -10.62 0.16 15.26
C THR A 28 -9.23 0.47 15.81
N PHE A 29 -8.42 1.25 15.10
CA PHE A 29 -7.06 1.59 15.52
C PHE A 29 -6.92 2.96 16.16
N VAL A 30 -7.98 3.79 16.14
CA VAL A 30 -7.96 5.14 16.73
C VAL A 30 -8.76 5.22 18.04
N THR A 31 -9.68 4.27 18.29
CA THR A 31 -10.45 4.21 19.53
C THR A 31 -9.74 3.34 20.55
N GLU A 32 -9.45 3.92 21.71
CA GLU A 32 -8.81 3.20 22.80
C GLU A 32 -9.64 1.97 23.23
N GLY A 33 -8.96 0.86 23.46
CA GLY A 33 -9.57 -0.41 23.87
C GLY A 33 -10.20 -1.22 22.72
N LYS A 34 -10.40 -0.67 21.53
CA LYS A 34 -10.88 -1.44 20.37
C LYS A 34 -9.79 -2.37 19.84
N ARG A 35 -10.20 -3.58 19.47
CA ARG A 35 -9.33 -4.58 18.86
C ARG A 35 -9.91 -5.07 17.55
N GLN A 36 -9.03 -5.30 16.59
CA GLN A 36 -9.40 -5.89 15.30
C GLN A 36 -9.96 -7.31 15.48
N ARG A 37 -11.06 -7.63 14.79
CA ARG A 37 -11.58 -8.99 14.73
C ARG A 37 -10.63 -9.90 13.96
N PRO A 38 -10.28 -11.09 14.46
CA PRO A 38 -9.36 -11.97 13.77
C PRO A 38 -9.97 -12.57 12.50
N ILE A 39 -9.19 -12.63 11.44
CA ILE A 39 -9.52 -13.39 10.23
C ILE A 39 -8.62 -14.63 10.19
N THR A 40 -9.24 -15.82 10.24
CA THR A 40 -8.49 -17.08 10.14
C THR A 40 -8.08 -17.35 8.70
N THR A 41 -6.97 -18.08 8.51
CA THR A 41 -6.49 -18.50 7.20
C THR A 41 -7.56 -19.29 6.44
N LYS A 42 -8.29 -20.18 7.12
CA LYS A 42 -9.39 -20.95 6.54
C LYS A 42 -10.50 -20.06 5.96
N LYS A 43 -10.88 -19.01 6.71
CA LYS A 43 -11.89 -18.04 6.27
C LYS A 43 -11.41 -17.24 5.06
N MET A 44 -10.15 -16.86 5.07
CA MET A 44 -9.52 -16.16 3.94
C MET A 44 -9.49 -17.01 2.66
N GLU A 45 -9.19 -18.29 2.78
CA GLU A 45 -9.20 -19.20 1.62
C GLU A 45 -10.62 -19.40 1.07
N LEU A 46 -11.62 -19.55 1.96
CA LEU A 46 -13.02 -19.64 1.55
C LEU A 46 -13.47 -18.40 0.76
N TRP A 47 -13.13 -17.21 1.21
CA TRP A 47 -13.53 -15.95 0.56
C TRP A 47 -12.90 -15.69 -0.81
N LYS A 48 -11.90 -16.46 -1.21
CA LYS A 48 -11.38 -16.40 -2.58
C LYS A 48 -12.36 -16.96 -3.61
N THR A 49 -13.19 -17.91 -3.21
CA THR A 49 -14.12 -18.63 -4.07
C THR A 49 -15.59 -18.34 -3.76
N ASP A 50 -15.88 -18.10 -2.48
CA ASP A 50 -17.25 -17.93 -2.00
C ASP A 50 -17.33 -16.80 -0.98
N LYS A 51 -18.24 -15.86 -1.23
CA LYS A 51 -18.54 -14.71 -0.36
C LYS A 51 -19.97 -14.72 0.15
N ASN A 52 -20.64 -15.87 0.13
CA ASN A 52 -22.05 -15.99 0.52
C ASN A 52 -22.32 -15.57 1.98
N ASP A 53 -21.32 -15.65 2.86
CA ASP A 53 -21.41 -15.24 4.26
C ASP A 53 -21.04 -13.76 4.50
N TRP A 54 -20.80 -12.99 3.42
CA TRP A 54 -20.46 -11.58 3.54
C TRP A 54 -21.69 -10.74 3.86
N THR A 55 -21.56 -9.92 4.88
CA THR A 55 -22.54 -8.88 5.21
C THR A 55 -22.28 -7.62 4.35
N GLN A 56 -23.29 -6.77 4.26
CA GLN A 56 -23.14 -5.47 3.61
C GLN A 56 -22.03 -4.62 4.24
N GLU A 57 -21.87 -4.70 5.56
CA GLU A 57 -20.79 -4.02 6.26
C GLU A 57 -19.41 -4.57 5.88
N MET A 58 -19.26 -5.88 5.75
CA MET A 58 -18.02 -6.49 5.31
C MET A 58 -17.64 -6.06 3.88
N GLU A 59 -18.62 -6.06 2.99
CA GLU A 59 -18.40 -5.60 1.61
C GLU A 59 -17.98 -4.13 1.58
N ARG A 60 -18.67 -3.24 2.31
CA ARG A 60 -18.28 -1.83 2.43
C ARG A 60 -16.84 -1.68 2.93
N ASN A 61 -16.48 -2.39 3.99
CA ASN A 61 -15.15 -2.33 4.58
C ASN A 61 -14.07 -2.87 3.63
N PHE A 62 -14.40 -3.90 2.87
CA PHE A 62 -13.52 -4.43 1.83
C PHE A 62 -13.29 -3.41 0.71
N GLN A 63 -14.33 -2.74 0.22
CA GLN A 63 -14.22 -1.71 -0.82
C GLN A 63 -13.42 -0.51 -0.31
N ARG A 64 -13.61 -0.08 0.95
CA ARG A 64 -12.77 0.93 1.60
C ARG A 64 -11.29 0.54 1.55
N ASN A 65 -10.97 -0.68 1.97
CA ASN A 65 -9.59 -1.16 1.99
C ASN A 65 -9.02 -1.28 0.58
N LYS A 66 -9.82 -1.78 -0.38
CA LYS A 66 -9.43 -1.88 -1.78
C LYS A 66 -9.02 -0.52 -2.35
N ALA A 67 -9.82 0.51 -2.11
CA ALA A 67 -9.53 1.87 -2.57
C ALA A 67 -8.21 2.46 -2.00
N MET A 68 -7.74 1.97 -0.84
CA MET A 68 -6.50 2.41 -0.20
C MET A 68 -5.29 1.54 -0.54
N VAL A 69 -5.49 0.25 -0.79
CA VAL A 69 -4.41 -0.73 -0.97
C VAL A 69 -4.14 -1.02 -2.44
N ASP A 70 -5.16 -0.95 -3.30
CA ASP A 70 -5.05 -1.26 -4.71
C ASP A 70 -4.65 0.00 -5.51
N LEU A 71 -3.43 0.02 -6.03
CA LEU A 71 -2.91 1.13 -6.82
C LEU A 71 -3.72 1.40 -8.10
N ASP A 72 -4.45 0.39 -8.62
CA ASP A 72 -5.33 0.56 -9.77
C ASP A 72 -6.56 1.43 -9.43
N GLU A 73 -6.94 1.51 -8.16
CA GLU A 73 -8.03 2.37 -7.67
C GLU A 73 -7.57 3.83 -7.42
N THR A 74 -6.29 4.14 -7.63
CA THR A 74 -5.78 5.51 -7.45
C THR A 74 -6.47 6.46 -8.43
N PRO A 75 -7.10 7.56 -7.96
CA PRO A 75 -7.73 8.55 -8.83
C PRO A 75 -6.77 9.08 -9.88
N GLU A 76 -7.25 9.21 -11.13
CA GLU A 76 -6.41 9.60 -12.28
C GLU A 76 -5.71 10.95 -12.06
N SER A 77 -6.36 11.90 -11.41
CA SER A 77 -5.76 13.21 -11.06
C SER A 77 -4.53 13.07 -10.15
N ILE A 78 -4.57 12.14 -9.19
CA ILE A 78 -3.44 11.86 -8.29
C ILE A 78 -2.33 11.15 -9.07
N ARG A 79 -2.69 10.17 -9.90
CA ARG A 79 -1.74 9.42 -10.75
C ARG A 79 -0.97 10.35 -11.68
N ILE A 80 -1.67 11.25 -12.39
CA ILE A 80 -1.05 12.24 -13.27
C ILE A 80 -0.12 13.16 -12.48
N ASN A 81 -0.55 13.64 -11.32
CA ASN A 81 0.26 14.52 -10.47
C ASN A 81 1.56 13.84 -10.03
N ILE A 82 1.48 12.59 -9.55
CA ILE A 82 2.67 11.82 -9.16
C ILE A 82 3.65 11.66 -10.34
N ILE A 83 3.14 11.31 -11.53
CA ILE A 83 3.98 11.13 -12.73
C ILE A 83 4.66 12.44 -13.12
N ASN A 84 3.92 13.56 -13.07
CA ASN A 84 4.48 14.87 -13.41
C ASN A 84 5.56 15.28 -12.41
N GLN A 85 5.29 15.16 -11.11
CA GLN A 85 6.27 15.44 -10.07
C GLN A 85 7.52 14.56 -10.21
N PHE A 86 7.36 13.28 -10.51
CA PHE A 86 8.49 12.38 -10.73
C PHE A 86 9.35 12.84 -11.93
N ARG A 87 8.72 13.27 -13.04
CA ARG A 87 9.43 13.76 -14.22
C ARG A 87 10.16 15.07 -13.97
N GLU A 88 9.60 15.94 -13.13
CA GLU A 88 10.20 17.23 -12.76
C GLU A 88 11.35 17.06 -11.75
N GLN A 89 11.33 16.01 -10.95
CA GLN A 89 12.29 15.76 -9.87
C GLN A 89 13.50 14.91 -10.29
N VAL A 90 13.77 14.74 -11.60
CA VAL A 90 15.01 14.08 -12.01
C VAL A 90 16.19 14.94 -11.52
N PRO A 91 16.90 14.54 -10.45
CA PRO A 91 18.01 15.33 -9.96
C PRO A 91 19.09 15.38 -11.03
N PRO A 92 19.69 16.54 -11.31
CA PRO A 92 20.80 16.61 -12.23
C PRO A 92 21.93 15.72 -11.70
N HIS A 93 22.46 14.82 -12.53
CA HIS A 93 23.54 13.88 -12.20
C HIS A 93 24.75 14.55 -11.49
N GLY A 94 24.98 15.83 -11.73
CA GLY A 94 26.05 16.60 -11.08
C GLY A 94 25.96 16.65 -9.55
N ARG A 95 24.76 16.66 -8.98
CA ARG A 95 24.58 16.67 -7.51
C ARG A 95 24.89 15.33 -6.86
N LEU A 96 24.75 14.22 -7.59
CA LEU A 96 25.12 12.90 -7.06
C LEU A 96 26.63 12.79 -6.85
N MET A 97 27.42 13.31 -7.78
CA MET A 97 28.88 13.30 -7.67
C MET A 97 29.36 14.13 -6.47
N GLU A 98 28.80 15.33 -6.28
CA GLU A 98 29.10 16.18 -5.12
C GLU A 98 28.74 15.49 -3.82
N TYR A 99 27.55 14.90 -3.74
CA TYR A 99 27.07 14.16 -2.56
C TYR A 99 27.96 12.96 -2.23
N PHE A 100 28.30 12.15 -3.24
CA PHE A 100 29.15 10.97 -3.04
C PHE A 100 30.57 11.38 -2.62
N THR A 101 31.08 12.48 -3.14
CA THR A 101 32.38 13.04 -2.74
C THR A 101 32.36 13.54 -1.30
N GLU A 102 31.35 14.33 -0.94
CA GLU A 102 31.16 14.84 0.42
C GLU A 102 31.04 13.70 1.46
N LYS A 103 30.27 12.68 1.13
CA LYS A 103 30.04 11.51 2.01
C LYS A 103 31.13 10.43 1.89
N ARG A 104 32.17 10.64 1.06
CA ARG A 104 33.27 9.70 0.81
C ARG A 104 32.82 8.30 0.37
N LEU A 105 31.78 8.23 -0.44
CA LEU A 105 31.15 6.98 -0.91
C LEU A 105 31.85 6.48 -2.21
N LYS A 106 33.14 6.11 -2.10
CA LYS A 106 33.98 5.74 -3.27
C LYS A 106 33.36 4.65 -4.15
N ASN A 107 32.84 3.59 -3.56
CA ASN A 107 32.26 2.47 -4.31
C ASN A 107 31.04 2.87 -5.15
N LEU A 108 30.26 3.86 -4.70
CA LEU A 108 29.11 4.37 -5.45
C LEU A 108 29.54 5.36 -6.54
N MET A 109 30.68 6.02 -6.38
CA MET A 109 31.23 6.92 -7.42
C MET A 109 31.69 6.15 -8.66
N GLU A 110 32.17 4.91 -8.49
CA GLU A 110 32.59 4.05 -9.60
C GLU A 110 31.42 3.60 -10.49
N HIS A 111 30.19 3.62 -9.95
CA HIS A 111 28.94 3.19 -10.60
C HIS A 111 27.96 4.35 -10.81
N ILE A 112 28.43 5.59 -10.80
CA ILE A 112 27.55 6.77 -10.87
C ILE A 112 26.72 6.84 -12.15
N GLU A 113 27.19 6.21 -13.23
CA GLU A 113 26.48 6.14 -14.51
C GLU A 113 25.27 5.20 -14.48
N GLU A 114 25.13 4.38 -13.43
CA GLU A 114 24.02 3.44 -13.25
C GLU A 114 22.80 4.08 -12.54
N PHE A 115 22.94 5.32 -12.08
CA PHE A 115 21.90 6.10 -11.41
C PHE A 115 21.37 7.20 -12.32
#